data_60f6369b87e68dd1085225e3905070bb
#
_entry.id   60f6369b87e68dd1085225e3905070bb
#
_cell.length_a   1.000
_cell.length_b   1.000
_cell.length_c   1.000
_cell.angle_alpha   90.00
_cell.angle_beta   90.00
_cell.angle_gamma   90.00
#
_symmetry.space_group_name_H-M   'P 1'
#
loop_
_entity.id
_entity.type
_entity.pdbx_description
1 polymer ?
#
loop_
_entity_poly.entity_id
_entity_poly.type
_entity_poly.pdbx_seq_one_letter_code
_entity_poly.pdbx_strand_id
1 'polypeptide(L)' 'MEFIWHILLTVCLGNDCMTQDVQWFKDEKECNTMLILYKEIPPDGEWDTIEYVCKPVGSKRA' A
#
# COMPACT_ATOMS: atom_id res chain seq x y z
N MET A 1 9.07 -14.77 15.65
CA MET A 1 9.20 -13.63 14.74
C MET A 1 7.94 -13.40 13.97
N GLU A 2 7.45 -12.22 14.02
CA GLU A 2 6.20 -11.92 13.36
C GLU A 2 6.40 -10.84 12.33
N PHE A 3 5.70 -11.00 11.24
CA PHE A 3 5.68 -9.98 10.22
C PHE A 3 4.35 -9.28 10.25
N ILE A 4 4.39 -8.00 10.09
CA ILE A 4 3.21 -7.23 9.86
C ILE A 4 3.29 -6.74 8.43
N TRP A 5 2.24 -6.87 7.71
CA TRP A 5 2.17 -6.42 6.33
C TRP A 5 1.37 -5.14 6.27
N HIS A 6 1.69 -4.31 5.31
CA HIS A 6 0.93 -3.09 5.13
C HIS A 6 0.81 -2.76 3.65
N ILE A 7 -0.21 -1.99 3.36
CA ILE A 7 -0.43 -1.52 2.01
C ILE A 7 0.12 -0.10 1.94
N LEU A 8 0.96 0.13 0.96
CA LEU A 8 1.50 1.46 0.69
C LEU A 8 0.81 2.02 -0.53
N LEU A 9 0.37 3.25 -0.41
CA LEU A 9 -0.24 3.96 -1.51
C LEU A 9 0.74 4.99 -2.02
N THR A 10 1.06 4.91 -3.30
CA THR A 10 1.93 5.88 -3.93
C THR A 10 1.11 6.64 -4.96
N VAL A 11 1.10 7.94 -4.84
CA VAL A 11 0.41 8.79 -5.80
C VAL A 11 1.42 9.78 -6.36
N CYS A 12 1.26 10.06 -7.62
CA CYS A 12 2.14 11.00 -8.31
C CYS A 12 1.30 12.02 -9.06
N LEU A 13 1.73 13.26 -8.95
CA LEU A 13 1.10 14.34 -9.69
C LEU A 13 2.22 15.18 -10.26
N GLY A 14 2.37 15.15 -11.58
CA GLY A 14 3.49 15.80 -12.20
C GLY A 14 4.78 15.15 -11.78
N ASN A 15 5.67 15.93 -11.20
CA ASN A 15 6.95 15.41 -10.75
C ASN A 15 6.95 15.05 -9.26
N ASP A 16 5.82 15.22 -8.61
CA ASP A 16 5.75 15.00 -7.17
C ASP A 16 5.07 13.67 -6.88
N CYS A 17 5.71 12.86 -6.11
CA CYS A 17 5.13 11.58 -5.69
C CYS A 17 5.15 11.49 -4.18
N MET A 18 4.13 10.87 -3.64
CA MET A 18 4.02 10.67 -2.20
C MET A 18 3.64 9.23 -1.93
N THR A 19 4.19 8.70 -0.87
CA THR A 19 3.86 7.36 -0.44
C THR A 19 3.39 7.43 1.01
N GLN A 20 2.32 6.72 1.30
CA GLN A 20 1.83 6.70 2.66
C GLN A 20 1.23 5.34 2.99
N ASP A 21 1.21 5.04 4.26
CA ASP A 21 0.61 3.80 4.74
C ASP A 21 -0.90 3.92 4.65
N VAL A 22 -1.54 2.85 4.18
CA VAL A 22 -2.98 2.81 4.12
C VAL A 22 -3.53 2.02 5.27
N GLN A 23 -3.04 0.78 5.43
CA GLN A 23 -3.57 -0.10 6.45
C GLN A 23 -2.57 -1.20 6.74
N TRP A 24 -2.60 -1.71 7.97
CA TRP A 24 -1.68 -2.75 8.41
C TRP A 24 -2.44 -4.05 8.59
N PHE A 25 -1.75 -5.15 8.33
CA PHE A 25 -2.34 -6.48 8.40
C PHE A 25 -1.37 -7.41 9.10
N LYS A 26 -1.91 -8.49 9.63
CA LYS A 26 -1.09 -9.46 10.34
C LYS A 26 -0.41 -10.43 9.40
N ASP A 27 -1.00 -10.70 8.25
CA ASP A 27 -0.37 -11.63 7.33
C ASP A 27 -0.55 -11.16 5.91
N GLU A 28 0.19 -11.83 5.05
CA GLU A 28 0.23 -11.44 3.65
C GLU A 28 -1.11 -11.68 2.96
N LYS A 29 -1.78 -12.74 3.37
CA LYS A 29 -3.03 -13.10 2.71
C LYS A 29 -4.06 -11.99 2.88
N GLU A 30 -4.19 -11.47 4.09
CA GLU A 30 -5.12 -10.38 4.33
C GLU A 30 -4.72 -9.14 3.56
N CYS A 31 -3.42 -8.88 3.52
CA CYS A 31 -2.94 -7.71 2.81
C CYS A 31 -3.30 -7.80 1.34
N ASN A 32 -3.09 -8.96 0.73
CA ASN A 32 -3.39 -9.13 -0.68
C ASN A 32 -4.88 -9.05 -0.96
N THR A 33 -5.68 -9.59 -0.06
CA THR A 33 -7.13 -9.53 -0.23
C THR A 33 -7.61 -8.10 -0.24
N MET A 34 -7.13 -7.30 0.69
CA MET A 34 -7.52 -5.91 0.74
C MET A 34 -6.92 -5.12 -0.41
N LEU A 35 -5.73 -5.53 -0.85
CA LEU A 35 -5.09 -4.85 -1.96
C LEU A 35 -5.97 -4.89 -3.21
N ILE A 36 -6.57 -6.05 -3.46
CA ILE A 36 -7.45 -6.19 -4.62
C ILE A 36 -8.63 -5.25 -4.50
N LEU A 37 -9.18 -5.14 -3.30
CA LEU A 37 -10.32 -4.25 -3.09
C LEU A 37 -9.93 -2.79 -3.29
N TYR A 38 -8.75 -2.41 -2.81
CA TYR A 38 -8.31 -1.04 -2.99
C TYR A 38 -8.09 -0.71 -4.45
N LYS A 39 -7.58 -1.67 -5.20
CA LYS A 39 -7.34 -1.43 -6.62
C LYS A 39 -8.61 -1.25 -7.40
N GLU A 40 -9.71 -1.78 -6.89
CA GLU A 40 -10.99 -1.63 -7.58
C GLU A 40 -11.69 -0.33 -7.26
N ILE A 41 -11.23 0.36 -6.24
CA ILE A 41 -11.83 1.65 -5.88
C ILE A 41 -11.27 2.72 -6.81
N PRO A 42 -12.14 3.47 -7.49
CA PRO A 42 -11.63 4.52 -8.36
C PRO A 42 -10.94 5.60 -7.55
N PRO A 43 -9.89 6.17 -8.09
CA PRO A 43 -9.16 7.20 -7.37
C PRO A 43 -10.02 8.43 -7.14
N ASP A 44 -9.77 9.05 -6.01
CA ASP A 44 -10.47 10.26 -5.65
C ASP A 44 -9.52 11.42 -5.90
N GLY A 45 -9.82 12.20 -6.93
CA GLY A 45 -8.95 13.30 -7.29
C GLY A 45 -8.23 13.02 -8.59
N GLU A 46 -7.41 13.96 -8.96
CA GLU A 46 -6.71 13.87 -10.24
C GLU A 46 -5.25 13.57 -10.02
N TRP A 47 -4.90 12.32 -10.17
CA TRP A 47 -3.52 11.87 -10.01
C TRP A 47 -3.03 11.32 -11.31
N ASP A 48 -1.76 11.57 -11.61
CA ASP A 48 -1.17 11.00 -12.81
C ASP A 48 -0.98 9.51 -12.66
N THR A 49 -0.56 9.09 -11.50
CA THR A 49 -0.30 7.69 -11.23
C THR A 49 -0.72 7.36 -9.82
N ILE A 50 -1.39 6.22 -9.66
CA ILE A 50 -1.78 5.72 -8.34
C ILE A 50 -1.41 4.26 -8.30
N GLU A 51 -0.74 3.86 -7.23
CA GLU A 51 -0.30 2.50 -7.11
C GLU A 51 -0.41 2.02 -5.67
N TYR A 52 -0.95 0.82 -5.50
CA TYR A 52 -1.03 0.17 -4.20
C TYR A 52 -0.12 -1.03 -4.22
N VAL A 53 0.65 -1.23 -3.16
CA VAL A 53 1.52 -2.39 -3.04
C VAL A 53 1.45 -2.93 -1.62
N CYS A 54 1.59 -4.24 -1.48
CA CYS A 54 1.70 -4.89 -0.20
C CYS A 54 3.16 -5.15 0.09
N LYS A 55 3.61 -4.76 1.26
CA LYS A 55 5.00 -4.99 1.65
C LYS A 55 5.05 -5.43 3.10
N PRO A 56 6.02 -6.25 3.46
CA PRO A 56 6.22 -6.58 4.87
C PRO A 56 6.82 -5.40 5.60
N VAL A 57 6.37 -5.21 6.81
CA VAL A 57 6.97 -4.21 7.69
C VAL A 57 8.12 -4.93 8.35
N GLY A 58 9.21 -4.58 7.98
CA GLY A 58 10.27 -5.29 8.38
C GLY A 58 10.82 -5.17 9.68
N SER A 59 11.14 -5.71 10.04
CA SER A 59 11.81 -5.55 10.79
C SER A 59 13.12 -6.08 10.95
N LYS A 60 13.52 -5.98 10.65
CA LYS A 60 14.42 -6.27 10.74
C LYS A 60 15.20 -6.43 11.12
N ARG A 61 15.61 -6.30 11.40
CA ARG A 61 16.32 -6.38 11.74
C ARG A 61 16.86 -6.84 11.91
N ALA A 62 17.20 -6.86 12.12
CA ALA A 62 17.66 -6.97 12.33
C ALA A 62 18.24 -7.18 12.52
#